data_6f35d896e7a72b74c929feaea0a13584
#
_entry.id   6f35d896e7a72b74c929feaea0a13584
#
_cell.length_a   1.000
_cell.length_b   1.000
_cell.length_c   1.000
_cell.angle_alpha   90.00
_cell.angle_beta   90.00
_cell.angle_gamma   90.00
#
_symmetry.space_group_name_H-M   'P 1'
#
loop_
_entity.id
_entity.type
_entity.pdbx_description
1 polymer ?
#
loop_
_entity_poly.entity_id
_entity_poly.type
_entity_poly.pdbx_seq_one_letter_code
_entity_poly.pdbx_strand_id
1 'polypeptide(L)'
;MKISIGSDHAGFELRKKLIDKIASLGHEAVDRGPFASSSVDYPDFAALVAEDVVNGTAERGVLVCGTGIGMSMAANKVRGIRAALVYDTETAKLSRQHNDANIMCVGARTPSAAIAPQLLETWLATEFEEGRHRRRIHKIDSLAASMEGWEGMPNVHVVKHPLIQHKLCLLRQKETETRHFRDLVSEIAKLMAYEVTRDVPLS
;
A
#
# COMPACT_ATOMS: atom_id res chain seq x y z
N MET A 1 -18.35 3.04 12.32
CA MET A 1 -16.95 2.84 11.84
C MET A 1 -16.27 4.18 11.65
N LYS A 2 -14.95 4.23 11.84
CA LYS A 2 -14.11 5.33 11.37
C LYS A 2 -13.59 5.00 9.97
N ILE A 3 -13.68 5.97 9.06
CA ILE A 3 -13.28 5.82 7.65
C ILE A 3 -12.30 6.95 7.32
N SER A 4 -11.07 6.59 7.01
CA SER A 4 -10.07 7.56 6.55
C SER A 4 -10.29 7.87 5.07
N ILE A 5 -10.28 9.16 4.70
CA ILE A 5 -10.50 9.57 3.32
C ILE A 5 -9.48 10.61 2.88
N GLY A 6 -8.91 10.41 1.69
CA GLY A 6 -7.96 11.31 1.07
C GLY A 6 -8.18 11.46 -0.44
N SER A 7 -7.66 12.53 -1.01
CA SER A 7 -7.68 12.72 -2.46
C SER A 7 -6.44 13.44 -2.96
N ASP A 8 -6.29 13.55 -4.29
CA ASP A 8 -5.49 14.60 -4.90
C ASP A 8 -6.36 15.84 -5.20
N HIS A 9 -5.80 16.81 -5.89
CA HIS A 9 -6.50 18.02 -6.33
C HIS A 9 -7.67 17.72 -7.28
N ALA A 10 -7.59 16.66 -8.10
CA ALA A 10 -8.66 16.28 -9.02
C ALA A 10 -9.86 15.67 -8.27
N GLY A 11 -9.61 15.00 -7.15
CA GLY A 11 -10.61 14.38 -6.30
C GLY A 11 -11.22 15.30 -5.23
N PHE A 12 -10.75 16.54 -5.12
CA PHE A 12 -11.08 17.44 -4.01
C PHE A 12 -12.60 17.61 -3.76
N GLU A 13 -13.38 17.91 -4.81
CA GLU A 13 -14.82 18.11 -4.67
C GLU A 13 -15.58 16.79 -4.46
N LEU A 14 -15.14 15.71 -5.10
CA LEU A 14 -15.77 14.40 -4.90
C LEU A 14 -15.51 13.89 -3.47
N ARG A 15 -14.31 14.10 -2.93
CA ARG A 15 -13.98 13.75 -1.55
C ARG A 15 -14.94 14.39 -0.56
N LYS A 16 -15.23 15.68 -0.69
CA LYS A 16 -16.19 16.38 0.18
C LYS A 16 -17.56 15.72 0.16
N LYS A 17 -18.08 15.43 -1.04
CA LYS A 17 -19.35 14.73 -1.20
C LYS A 17 -19.34 13.34 -0.54
N LEU A 18 -18.22 12.64 -0.59
CA LEU A 18 -18.08 11.33 0.03
C LEU A 18 -17.97 11.44 1.56
N ILE A 19 -17.37 12.50 2.11
CA ILE A 19 -17.37 12.81 3.54
C ILE A 19 -18.81 13.01 4.04
N ASP A 20 -19.61 13.82 3.34
CA ASP A 20 -21.03 14.03 3.68
C ASP A 20 -21.81 12.71 3.61
N LYS A 21 -21.51 11.86 2.59
CA LYS A 21 -22.14 10.54 2.47
C LYS A 21 -21.74 9.61 3.61
N ILE A 22 -20.46 9.58 4.03
CA ILE A 22 -19.97 8.79 5.18
C ILE A 22 -20.75 9.19 6.43
N ALA A 23 -20.88 10.49 6.70
CA ALA A 23 -21.63 11.02 7.83
C ALA A 23 -23.12 10.64 7.76
N SER A 24 -23.75 10.73 6.59
CA SER A 24 -25.17 10.38 6.38
C SER A 24 -25.48 8.90 6.63
N LEU A 25 -24.45 8.02 6.47
CA LEU A 25 -24.53 6.60 6.77
C LEU A 25 -24.25 6.26 8.24
N GLY A 26 -24.06 7.28 9.10
CA GLY A 26 -23.78 7.08 10.53
C GLY A 26 -22.33 6.69 10.84
N HIS A 27 -21.40 7.03 9.96
CA HIS A 27 -19.97 6.76 10.13
C HIS A 27 -19.18 8.05 10.36
N GLU A 28 -17.99 7.95 10.93
CA GLU A 28 -17.06 9.05 11.17
C GLU A 28 -16.01 9.11 10.05
N ALA A 29 -15.88 10.27 9.39
CA ALA A 29 -14.85 10.49 8.39
C ALA A 29 -13.59 11.13 9.02
N VAL A 30 -12.43 10.53 8.78
CA VAL A 30 -11.11 11.10 9.09
C VAL A 30 -10.56 11.70 7.81
N ASP A 31 -10.71 13.02 7.63
CA ASP A 31 -10.27 13.71 6.41
C ASP A 31 -8.76 13.95 6.41
N ARG A 32 -8.06 13.36 5.44
CA ARG A 32 -6.60 13.50 5.23
C ARG A 32 -6.22 14.53 4.17
N GLY A 33 -7.19 15.24 3.61
CA GLY A 33 -6.93 16.31 2.66
C GLY A 33 -6.82 15.86 1.19
N PRO A 34 -6.30 16.76 0.33
CA PRO A 34 -5.74 18.10 0.60
C PRO A 34 -6.81 19.08 1.06
N PHE A 35 -6.41 20.10 1.83
CA PHE A 35 -7.32 21.13 2.32
C PHE A 35 -7.39 22.35 1.40
N ALA A 36 -6.70 22.30 0.24
CA ALA A 36 -6.74 23.28 -0.82
C ALA A 36 -6.78 22.57 -2.18
N SER A 37 -7.28 23.26 -3.20
CA SER A 37 -7.39 22.74 -4.57
C SER A 37 -6.10 22.84 -5.40
N SER A 38 -4.98 23.27 -4.79
CA SER A 38 -3.67 23.30 -5.44
C SER A 38 -3.20 21.91 -5.83
N SER A 39 -2.39 21.84 -6.91
CA SER A 39 -1.84 20.56 -7.37
C SER A 39 -0.98 19.92 -6.28
N VAL A 40 -1.24 18.64 -6.03
CA VAL A 40 -0.53 17.82 -5.04
C VAL A 40 -0.27 16.43 -5.61
N ASP A 41 0.70 15.74 -5.04
CA ASP A 41 1.05 14.39 -5.42
C ASP A 41 0.14 13.37 -4.70
N TYR A 42 -0.62 12.60 -5.47
CA TYR A 42 -1.59 11.65 -4.96
C TYR A 42 -0.99 10.54 -4.06
N PRO A 43 0.28 10.09 -4.24
CA PRO A 43 0.83 9.02 -3.40
C PRO A 43 0.94 9.42 -1.93
N ASP A 44 1.18 10.70 -1.62
CA ASP A 44 1.29 11.19 -0.25
C ASP A 44 -0.01 10.97 0.52
N PHE A 45 -1.14 11.28 -0.12
CA PHE A 45 -2.47 11.08 0.48
C PHE A 45 -2.88 9.60 0.52
N ALA A 46 -2.44 8.82 -0.48
CA ALA A 46 -2.64 7.37 -0.45
C ALA A 46 -1.92 6.72 0.73
N ALA A 47 -0.69 7.16 1.03
CA ALA A 47 0.10 6.69 2.17
C ALA A 47 -0.58 7.02 3.50
N LEU A 48 -1.03 8.26 3.70
CA LEU A 48 -1.72 8.68 4.93
C LEU A 48 -2.96 7.84 5.23
N VAL A 49 -3.82 7.60 4.22
CA VAL A 49 -5.02 6.78 4.38
C VAL A 49 -4.66 5.30 4.61
N ALA A 50 -3.66 4.79 3.93
CA ALA A 50 -3.18 3.42 4.10
C ALA A 50 -2.61 3.19 5.51
N GLU A 51 -1.83 4.13 6.03
CA GLU A 51 -1.29 4.10 7.39
C GLU A 51 -2.41 4.11 8.44
N ASP A 52 -3.44 4.94 8.28
CA ASP A 52 -4.59 4.95 9.17
C ASP A 52 -5.27 3.60 9.27
N VAL A 53 -5.43 2.92 8.13
CA VAL A 53 -6.07 1.60 8.09
C VAL A 53 -5.18 0.52 8.72
N VAL A 54 -3.88 0.53 8.43
CA VAL A 54 -2.94 -0.46 8.99
C VAL A 54 -2.76 -0.28 10.48
N ASN A 55 -2.70 0.96 10.98
CA ASN A 55 -2.51 1.28 12.39
C ASN A 55 -3.81 1.20 13.22
N GLY A 56 -4.95 0.92 12.57
CA GLY A 56 -6.26 0.84 13.25
C GLY A 56 -6.85 2.19 13.65
N THR A 57 -6.30 3.30 13.17
CA THR A 57 -6.90 4.65 13.32
C THR A 57 -8.25 4.75 12.61
N ALA A 58 -8.37 4.03 11.47
CA ALA A 58 -9.60 3.85 10.74
C ALA A 58 -9.79 2.37 10.37
N GLU A 59 -11.05 1.93 10.34
CA GLU A 59 -11.39 0.56 9.98
C GLU A 59 -11.34 0.33 8.46
N ARG A 60 -11.58 1.39 7.67
CA ARG A 60 -11.56 1.37 6.20
C ARG A 60 -11.04 2.70 5.64
N GLY A 61 -10.62 2.66 4.38
CA GLY A 61 -10.14 3.85 3.67
C GLY A 61 -10.91 4.13 2.39
N VAL A 62 -10.92 5.41 1.99
CA VAL A 62 -11.45 5.88 0.70
C VAL A 62 -10.44 6.82 0.05
N LEU A 63 -10.10 6.58 -1.21
CA LEU A 63 -9.13 7.35 -1.96
C LEU A 63 -9.70 7.84 -3.29
N VAL A 64 -9.50 9.11 -3.59
CA VAL A 64 -10.05 9.75 -4.78
C VAL A 64 -8.93 10.46 -5.55
N CYS A 65 -8.79 10.16 -6.85
CA CYS A 65 -7.98 10.96 -7.75
C CYS A 65 -8.68 11.11 -9.11
N GLY A 66 -7.99 11.53 -10.15
CA GLY A 66 -8.60 11.67 -11.48
C GLY A 66 -9.26 10.39 -12.00
N THR A 67 -8.58 9.25 -11.87
CA THR A 67 -9.04 7.94 -12.37
C THR A 67 -9.22 6.88 -11.28
N GLY A 68 -8.68 7.09 -10.08
CA GLY A 68 -8.60 6.10 -9.01
C GLY A 68 -7.42 5.11 -9.17
N ILE A 69 -6.84 4.99 -10.37
CA ILE A 69 -5.79 4.00 -10.69
C ILE A 69 -4.53 4.26 -9.86
N GLY A 70 -4.00 5.49 -9.92
CA GLY A 70 -2.76 5.84 -9.20
C GLY A 70 -2.88 5.65 -7.70
N MET A 71 -4.01 6.06 -7.11
CA MET A 71 -4.32 5.85 -5.69
C MET A 71 -4.33 4.37 -5.32
N SER A 72 -4.96 3.51 -6.13
CA SER A 72 -4.98 2.07 -5.86
C SER A 72 -3.58 1.45 -5.94
N MET A 73 -2.77 1.87 -6.91
CA MET A 73 -1.38 1.40 -7.04
C MET A 73 -0.53 1.82 -5.83
N ALA A 74 -0.64 3.09 -5.40
CA ALA A 74 0.12 3.62 -4.29
C ALA A 74 -0.28 2.95 -2.96
N ALA A 75 -1.56 2.88 -2.65
CA ALA A 75 -2.05 2.28 -1.42
C ALA A 75 -1.67 0.80 -1.29
N ASN A 76 -1.72 0.03 -2.39
CA ASN A 76 -1.33 -1.38 -2.41
C ASN A 76 0.19 -1.63 -2.23
N LYS A 77 1.02 -0.58 -2.14
CA LYS A 77 2.42 -0.72 -1.73
C LYS A 77 2.58 -0.85 -0.21
N VAL A 78 1.55 -0.49 0.55
CA VAL A 78 1.56 -0.62 2.01
C VAL A 78 1.07 -2.01 2.40
N ARG A 79 1.86 -2.71 3.20
CA ARG A 79 1.52 -4.06 3.67
C ARG A 79 0.21 -4.07 4.44
N GLY A 80 -0.65 -5.07 4.20
CA GLY A 80 -1.95 -5.20 4.83
C GLY A 80 -3.06 -4.38 4.13
N ILE A 81 -2.72 -3.62 3.10
CA ILE A 81 -3.69 -2.90 2.28
C ILE A 81 -4.13 -3.75 1.08
N ARG A 82 -5.43 -3.75 0.86
CA ARG A 82 -6.10 -4.29 -0.31
C ARG A 82 -7.00 -3.19 -0.86
N ALA A 83 -6.38 -2.31 -1.65
CA ALA A 83 -7.04 -1.16 -2.28
C ALA A 83 -7.64 -1.58 -3.63
N ALA A 84 -8.96 -1.48 -3.75
CA ALA A 84 -9.69 -1.83 -4.94
C ALA A 84 -10.12 -0.58 -5.73
N LEU A 85 -9.84 -0.56 -7.03
CA LEU A 85 -10.42 0.42 -7.94
C LEU A 85 -11.87 0.02 -8.21
N VAL A 86 -12.80 0.89 -7.81
CA VAL A 86 -14.24 0.67 -7.93
C VAL A 86 -14.83 1.66 -8.94
N TYR A 87 -15.57 1.16 -9.92
CA TYR A 87 -16.15 1.96 -10.99
C TYR A 87 -17.63 1.67 -11.24
N ASP A 88 -18.17 0.59 -10.66
CA ASP A 88 -19.59 0.24 -10.67
C ASP A 88 -19.99 -0.49 -9.39
N THR A 89 -21.27 -0.76 -9.20
CA THR A 89 -21.81 -1.41 -8.00
C THR A 89 -21.36 -2.87 -7.86
N GLU A 90 -21.13 -3.56 -8.97
CA GLU A 90 -20.66 -4.94 -8.95
C GLU A 90 -19.22 -5.02 -8.45
N THR A 91 -18.32 -4.18 -8.96
CA THR A 91 -16.93 -4.12 -8.47
C THR A 91 -16.86 -3.65 -7.02
N ALA A 92 -17.75 -2.73 -6.60
CA ALA A 92 -17.86 -2.35 -5.19
C ALA A 92 -18.18 -3.56 -4.31
N LYS A 93 -19.19 -4.32 -4.68
CA LYS A 93 -19.64 -5.51 -3.97
C LYS A 93 -18.57 -6.62 -3.98
N LEU A 94 -18.08 -7.01 -5.15
CA LEU A 94 -17.13 -8.11 -5.30
C LEU A 94 -15.77 -7.83 -4.66
N SER A 95 -15.32 -6.57 -4.64
CA SER A 95 -14.08 -6.19 -3.96
C SER A 95 -14.14 -6.46 -2.44
N ARG A 96 -15.32 -6.34 -1.85
CA ARG A 96 -15.54 -6.72 -0.46
C ARG A 96 -15.71 -8.22 -0.31
N GLN A 97 -16.68 -8.82 -1.03
CA GLN A 97 -17.02 -10.23 -0.90
C GLN A 97 -15.83 -11.15 -1.15
N HIS A 98 -15.05 -10.88 -2.20
CA HIS A 98 -14.00 -11.80 -2.65
C HIS A 98 -12.61 -11.42 -2.18
N ASN A 99 -12.33 -10.12 -2.03
CA ASN A 99 -10.98 -9.62 -1.78
C ASN A 99 -10.84 -8.99 -0.39
N ASP A 100 -11.92 -8.85 0.37
CA ASP A 100 -11.93 -8.13 1.64
C ASP A 100 -11.18 -6.79 1.52
N ALA A 101 -11.45 -6.03 0.44
CA ALA A 101 -10.79 -4.76 0.19
C ALA A 101 -11.04 -3.80 1.35
N ASN A 102 -9.97 -3.29 1.96
CA ASN A 102 -10.06 -2.38 3.08
C ASN A 102 -9.91 -0.90 2.67
N ILE A 103 -9.54 -0.65 1.41
CA ILE A 103 -9.56 0.69 0.80
C ILE A 103 -10.31 0.65 -0.52
N MET A 104 -11.26 1.58 -0.69
CA MET A 104 -11.95 1.85 -1.95
C MET A 104 -11.27 3.02 -2.68
N CYS A 105 -10.91 2.83 -3.95
CA CYS A 105 -10.39 3.89 -4.82
C CYS A 105 -11.40 4.20 -5.92
N VAL A 106 -11.65 5.49 -6.18
CA VAL A 106 -12.61 5.95 -7.20
C VAL A 106 -12.07 7.13 -7.99
N GLY A 107 -12.45 7.23 -9.26
CA GLY A 107 -12.05 8.30 -10.15
C GLY A 107 -13.03 9.47 -10.17
N ALA A 108 -12.54 10.70 -9.97
CA ALA A 108 -13.34 11.92 -10.05
C ALA A 108 -13.59 12.42 -11.48
N ARG A 109 -12.79 11.95 -12.44
CA ARG A 109 -12.90 12.32 -13.87
C ARG A 109 -13.40 11.15 -14.74
N THR A 110 -14.00 10.15 -14.11
CA THR A 110 -14.56 8.97 -14.77
C THR A 110 -16.08 8.95 -14.62
N PRO A 111 -16.81 8.19 -15.44
CA PRO A 111 -18.27 8.06 -15.28
C PRO A 111 -18.71 7.62 -13.89
N SER A 112 -17.87 6.86 -13.18
CA SER A 112 -18.16 6.42 -11.80
C SER A 112 -18.27 7.56 -10.78
N ALA A 113 -17.74 8.76 -11.07
CA ALA A 113 -17.85 9.91 -10.18
C ALA A 113 -19.33 10.29 -9.88
N ALA A 114 -20.22 10.14 -10.86
CA ALA A 114 -21.64 10.46 -10.72
C ALA A 114 -22.35 9.53 -9.70
N ILE A 115 -21.90 8.30 -9.58
CA ILE A 115 -22.50 7.27 -8.70
C ILE A 115 -21.60 6.93 -7.51
N ALA A 116 -20.50 7.65 -7.30
CA ALA A 116 -19.53 7.36 -6.24
C ALA A 116 -20.16 7.30 -4.82
N PRO A 117 -21.13 8.13 -4.44
CA PRO A 117 -21.83 7.97 -3.17
C PRO A 117 -22.60 6.65 -3.04
N GLN A 118 -23.18 6.15 -4.13
CA GLN A 118 -23.86 4.85 -4.17
C GLN A 118 -22.84 3.69 -4.11
N LEU A 119 -21.71 3.84 -4.81
CA LEU A 119 -20.60 2.86 -4.74
C LEU A 119 -20.08 2.72 -3.31
N LEU A 120 -19.88 3.84 -2.63
CA LEU A 120 -19.44 3.88 -1.24
C LEU A 120 -20.44 3.16 -0.31
N GLU A 121 -21.72 3.47 -0.44
CA GLU A 121 -22.77 2.80 0.36
C GLU A 121 -22.77 1.30 0.15
N THR A 122 -22.78 0.83 -1.11
CA THR A 122 -22.70 -0.58 -1.44
C THR A 122 -21.45 -1.23 -0.85
N TRP A 123 -20.30 -0.57 -0.99
CA TRP A 123 -19.02 -1.08 -0.52
C TRP A 123 -18.97 -1.19 1.00
N LEU A 124 -19.49 -0.19 1.73
CA LEU A 124 -19.54 -0.20 3.19
C LEU A 124 -20.51 -1.22 3.76
N ALA A 125 -21.63 -1.45 3.08
CA ALA A 125 -22.67 -2.41 3.49
C ALA A 125 -22.32 -3.88 3.15
N THR A 126 -21.30 -4.13 2.33
CA THR A 126 -20.96 -5.49 1.88
C THR A 126 -19.94 -6.14 2.81
N GLU A 127 -20.27 -7.33 3.30
CA GLU A 127 -19.39 -8.15 4.12
C GLU A 127 -18.50 -9.08 3.26
N PHE A 128 -17.45 -9.61 3.89
CA PHE A 128 -16.55 -10.59 3.27
C PHE A 128 -17.17 -11.99 3.29
N GLU A 129 -17.16 -12.70 2.15
CA GLU A 129 -17.73 -14.07 2.04
C GLU A 129 -16.85 -15.16 2.62
N GLU A 130 -15.61 -14.87 2.97
CA GLU A 130 -14.68 -15.86 3.54
C GLU A 130 -14.41 -17.10 2.65
N GLY A 131 -14.40 -18.29 3.24
CA GLY A 131 -14.26 -19.56 2.55
C GLY A 131 -13.02 -19.63 1.64
N ARG A 132 -13.23 -19.95 0.36
CA ARG A 132 -12.17 -20.04 -0.65
C ARG A 132 -11.40 -18.72 -0.86
N HIS A 133 -12.04 -17.59 -0.58
CA HIS A 133 -11.46 -16.25 -0.78
C HIS A 133 -10.41 -15.94 0.28
N ARG A 134 -10.60 -16.38 1.53
CA ARG A 134 -9.64 -16.21 2.63
C ARG A 134 -8.26 -16.79 2.27
N ARG A 135 -8.21 -17.99 1.68
CA ARG A 135 -6.95 -18.60 1.24
C ARG A 135 -6.24 -17.77 0.16
N ARG A 136 -7.00 -17.14 -0.75
CA ARG A 136 -6.42 -16.28 -1.81
C ARG A 136 -5.87 -14.99 -1.25
N ILE A 137 -6.58 -14.37 -0.30
CA ILE A 137 -6.12 -13.16 0.40
C ILE A 137 -4.82 -13.44 1.15
N HIS A 138 -4.73 -14.56 1.90
CA HIS A 138 -3.49 -14.94 2.57
C HIS A 138 -2.30 -15.09 1.60
N LYS A 139 -2.54 -15.55 0.36
CA LYS A 139 -1.48 -15.60 -0.64
C LYS A 139 -1.05 -14.20 -1.11
N ILE A 140 -1.99 -13.25 -1.26
CA ILE A 140 -1.66 -11.86 -1.58
C ILE A 140 -0.81 -11.25 -0.45
N ASP A 141 -1.22 -11.42 0.79
CA ASP A 141 -0.50 -10.90 1.96
C ASP A 141 0.90 -11.53 2.08
N SER A 142 1.04 -12.83 1.74
CA SER A 142 2.33 -13.53 1.71
C SER A 142 3.28 -13.00 0.62
N LEU A 143 2.75 -12.56 -0.53
CA LEU A 143 3.56 -11.93 -1.58
C LEU A 143 4.18 -10.62 -1.08
N ALA A 144 3.43 -9.79 -0.38
CA ALA A 144 3.94 -8.57 0.23
C ALA A 144 5.04 -8.88 1.26
N ALA A 145 4.84 -9.89 2.10
CA ALA A 145 5.84 -10.34 3.08
C ALA A 145 7.14 -10.86 2.41
N SER A 146 7.03 -11.57 1.29
CA SER A 146 8.20 -12.09 0.57
C SER A 146 9.01 -11.01 -0.16
N MET A 147 8.40 -9.85 -0.44
CA MET A 147 9.08 -8.72 -1.08
C MET A 147 9.78 -7.77 -0.09
N GLU A 148 9.36 -7.74 1.18
CA GLU A 148 9.94 -6.87 2.21
C GLU A 148 11.17 -7.45 2.91
N GLY A 149 11.66 -8.57 2.44
CA GLY A 149 12.90 -9.12 2.92
C GLY A 149 12.75 -10.27 3.90
N TRP A 150 13.78 -11.01 3.96
CA TRP A 150 14.05 -12.20 4.73
C TRP A 150 14.10 -11.95 6.25
N GLU A 151 13.75 -10.71 6.69
CA GLU A 151 13.72 -10.31 8.09
C GLU A 151 12.62 -11.06 8.85
N GLY A 152 13.01 -11.79 9.88
CA GLY A 152 12.09 -12.59 10.69
C GLY A 152 11.83 -14.01 10.18
N MET A 153 12.44 -14.45 9.09
CA MET A 153 12.44 -15.87 8.74
C MET A 153 13.37 -16.67 9.67
N PRO A 154 12.92 -17.80 10.22
CA PRO A 154 13.80 -18.65 11.00
C PRO A 154 15.00 -19.08 10.14
N ASN A 155 16.21 -18.95 10.66
CA ASN A 155 17.49 -19.24 9.99
C ASN A 155 17.91 -18.30 8.84
N VAL A 156 17.30 -17.11 8.72
CA VAL A 156 17.75 -16.07 7.80
C VAL A 156 18.26 -14.87 8.59
N HIS A 157 19.49 -14.47 8.35
CA HIS A 157 20.10 -13.28 8.93
C HIS A 157 20.33 -12.24 7.84
N VAL A 158 19.62 -11.11 7.94
CA VAL A 158 19.74 -9.99 6.99
C VAL A 158 20.84 -9.04 7.46
N VAL A 159 21.93 -9.00 6.72
CA VAL A 159 23.05 -8.12 7.02
C VAL A 159 22.78 -6.70 6.51
N LYS A 160 22.57 -5.76 7.46
CA LYS A 160 22.31 -4.32 7.19
C LYS A 160 23.56 -3.46 7.38
N HIS A 161 24.68 -3.83 6.79
CA HIS A 161 25.92 -3.06 6.89
C HIS A 161 25.97 -1.95 5.84
N PRO A 162 26.18 -0.66 6.19
CA PRO A 162 26.15 0.46 5.24
C PRO A 162 27.10 0.31 4.06
N LEU A 163 28.32 -0.19 4.28
CA LEU A 163 29.30 -0.44 3.23
C LEU A 163 28.87 -1.56 2.27
N ILE A 164 28.17 -2.59 2.75
CA ILE A 164 27.61 -3.64 1.89
C ILE A 164 26.54 -3.06 1.00
N GLN A 165 25.62 -2.24 1.52
CA GLN A 165 24.59 -1.58 0.73
C GLN A 165 25.19 -0.66 -0.34
N HIS A 166 26.19 0.14 0.02
CA HIS A 166 26.90 0.99 -0.93
C HIS A 166 27.57 0.17 -2.06
N LYS A 167 28.28 -0.90 -1.71
CA LYS A 167 28.94 -1.77 -2.71
C LYS A 167 27.93 -2.51 -3.59
N LEU A 168 26.77 -2.91 -3.09
CA LEU A 168 25.68 -3.47 -3.88
C LEU A 168 25.11 -2.46 -4.89
N CYS A 169 25.03 -1.17 -4.52
CA CYS A 169 24.63 -0.12 -5.46
C CYS A 169 25.63 0.00 -6.63
N LEU A 170 26.94 0.00 -6.34
CA LEU A 170 27.98 0.04 -7.37
C LEU A 170 27.95 -1.21 -8.27
N LEU A 171 27.74 -2.38 -7.68
CA LEU A 171 27.68 -3.67 -8.39
C LEU A 171 26.49 -3.75 -9.38
N ARG A 172 25.39 -3.03 -9.11
CA ARG A 172 24.19 -2.98 -9.96
C ARG A 172 24.29 -1.99 -11.13
N GLN A 173 25.34 -1.16 -11.20
CA GLN A 173 25.52 -0.22 -12.30
C GLN A 173 25.89 -0.98 -13.59
N LYS A 174 25.28 -0.60 -14.71
CA LYS A 174 25.52 -1.24 -16.01
C LYS A 174 26.98 -1.07 -16.51
N GLU A 175 27.62 0.00 -16.07
CA GLU A 175 28.98 0.41 -16.43
C GLU A 175 30.06 -0.29 -15.61
N THR A 176 29.70 -1.15 -14.65
CA THR A 176 30.67 -1.84 -13.79
C THR A 176 31.44 -2.89 -14.62
N GLU A 177 32.71 -2.62 -14.86
CA GLU A 177 33.61 -3.54 -15.59
C GLU A 177 33.77 -4.85 -14.83
N THR A 178 34.04 -5.93 -15.59
CA THR A 178 34.15 -7.31 -15.04
C THR A 178 35.18 -7.45 -13.92
N ARG A 179 36.32 -6.73 -14.01
CA ARG A 179 37.31 -6.73 -12.93
C ARG A 179 36.78 -6.06 -11.67
N HIS A 180 36.23 -4.87 -11.80
CA HIS A 180 35.65 -4.11 -10.68
C HIS A 180 34.47 -4.86 -10.05
N PHE A 181 33.65 -5.54 -10.85
CA PHE A 181 32.59 -6.42 -10.38
C PHE A 181 33.12 -7.53 -9.45
N ARG A 182 34.18 -8.22 -9.85
CA ARG A 182 34.82 -9.29 -9.04
C ARG A 182 35.37 -8.75 -7.73
N ASP A 183 36.02 -7.59 -7.77
CA ASP A 183 36.58 -6.94 -6.59
C ASP A 183 35.47 -6.56 -5.61
N LEU A 184 34.37 -5.96 -6.08
CA LEU A 184 33.19 -5.63 -5.26
C LEU A 184 32.55 -6.87 -4.63
N VAL A 185 32.41 -7.97 -5.37
CA VAL A 185 31.88 -9.24 -4.85
C VAL A 185 32.77 -9.78 -3.73
N SER A 186 34.09 -9.76 -3.92
CA SER A 186 35.07 -10.21 -2.92
C SER A 186 35.01 -9.36 -1.65
N GLU A 187 34.87 -8.05 -1.78
CA GLU A 187 34.78 -7.12 -0.65
C GLU A 187 33.45 -7.30 0.12
N ILE A 188 32.33 -7.48 -0.60
CA ILE A 188 31.03 -7.78 0.01
C ILE A 188 31.11 -9.10 0.80
N ALA A 189 31.69 -10.15 0.21
CA ALA A 189 31.84 -11.44 0.88
C ALA A 189 32.67 -11.35 2.17
N LYS A 190 33.75 -10.56 2.19
CA LYS A 190 34.56 -10.33 3.39
C LYS A 190 33.78 -9.60 4.48
N LEU A 191 33.03 -8.56 4.11
CA LEU A 191 32.20 -7.81 5.07
C LEU A 191 31.07 -8.67 5.63
N MET A 192 30.44 -9.50 4.79
CA MET A 192 29.41 -10.44 5.25
C MET A 192 29.99 -11.50 6.19
N ALA A 193 31.17 -12.07 5.86
CA ALA A 193 31.84 -13.03 6.74
C ALA A 193 32.13 -12.41 8.12
N TYR A 194 32.62 -11.18 8.15
CA TYR A 194 32.85 -10.45 9.41
C TYR A 194 31.57 -10.30 10.23
N GLU A 195 30.48 -9.83 9.61
CA GLU A 195 29.19 -9.65 10.30
C GLU A 195 28.62 -10.97 10.86
N VAL A 196 28.70 -12.05 10.07
CA VAL A 196 28.20 -13.37 10.50
C VAL A 196 29.05 -13.98 11.63
N THR A 197 30.35 -13.69 11.68
CA THR A 197 31.27 -14.24 12.69
C THR A 197 31.51 -13.33 13.87
N ARG A 198 30.99 -12.10 13.87
CA ARG A 198 31.26 -11.09 14.91
C ARG A 198 30.96 -11.56 16.32
N ASP A 199 29.90 -12.34 16.50
CA ASP A 199 29.40 -12.79 17.78
C ASP A 199 29.77 -14.26 18.11
N VAL A 200 30.67 -14.86 17.28
CA VAL A 200 31.17 -16.22 17.52
C VAL A 200 32.19 -16.18 18.65
N PRO A 201 32.01 -16.92 19.77
CA PRO A 201 32.96 -16.93 20.85
C PRO A 201 34.31 -17.51 20.40
N LEU A 202 35.39 -16.78 20.72
CA LEU A 202 36.74 -17.26 20.48
C LEU A 202 37.04 -18.34 21.57
N SER A 203 37.17 -19.58 21.14
CA SER A 203 37.58 -20.71 22.01
C SER A 203 39.08 -20.70 22.26
#